data_db439be92d75b44c455f552bd5016412
#
_entry.id   db439be92d75b44c455f552bd5016412
#
_cell.length_a   1.000
_cell.length_b   1.000
_cell.length_c   1.000
_cell.angle_alpha   90.00
_cell.angle_beta   90.00
_cell.angle_gamma   90.00
#
_symmetry.space_group_name_H-M   'P 1'
#
loop_
_entity.id
_entity.type
_entity.pdbx_description
1 polymer ?
#
loop_
_entity_poly.entity_id
_entity_poly.type
_entity_poly.pdbx_seq_one_letter_code
_entity_poly.pdbx_strand_id
1 'polypeptide(L)'
;MGAVDEVVFLLEEAFSGEGIRETNEAQSFLTNLRSVDTSFWRALPAGGQRTIESITLHVGGAKVMYDDYAFGAGTLQWTDITVRPWPRGFAPMDEAIAWLKTVHGALLDHVRDLDDAALSEPRKANWGAERPTRWLLSMLMQHDTYHAGEVNHVRSLLDRDDFWRWG
;
A
#
# COMPACT_ATOMS: atom_id res chain seq x y z
N MET A 1 -5.87 24.99 1.53
CA MET A 1 -5.31 23.64 1.45
C MET A 1 -3.93 23.77 0.81
N GLY A 2 -2.86 23.39 1.50
CA GLY A 2 -1.50 23.44 0.98
C GLY A 2 -1.24 22.26 0.05
N ALA A 3 -0.07 22.25 -0.61
CA ALA A 3 0.29 21.14 -1.50
C ALA A 3 0.51 19.84 -0.73
N VAL A 4 0.96 19.92 0.52
CA VAL A 4 1.08 18.75 1.42
C VAL A 4 -0.30 18.16 1.72
N ASP A 5 -1.32 19.00 2.00
CA ASP A 5 -2.68 18.52 2.24
C ASP A 5 -3.25 17.75 1.04
N GLU A 6 -3.00 18.24 -0.18
CA GLU A 6 -3.40 17.56 -1.42
C GLU A 6 -2.70 16.20 -1.57
N VAL A 7 -1.40 16.14 -1.25
CA VAL A 7 -0.64 14.89 -1.32
C VAL A 7 -1.16 13.88 -0.30
N VAL A 8 -1.44 14.31 0.94
CA VAL A 8 -2.05 13.46 1.98
C VAL A 8 -3.40 12.94 1.52
N PHE A 9 -4.24 13.83 0.99
CA PHE A 9 -5.54 13.45 0.44
C PHE A 9 -5.42 12.37 -0.64
N LEU A 10 -4.52 12.54 -1.61
CA LEU A 10 -4.32 11.57 -2.69
C LEU A 10 -3.73 10.23 -2.22
N LEU A 11 -2.87 10.25 -1.19
CA LEU A 11 -2.36 9.01 -0.56
C LEU A 11 -3.48 8.23 0.12
N GLU A 12 -4.38 8.94 0.83
CA GLU A 12 -5.56 8.33 1.46
C GLU A 12 -6.54 7.79 0.41
N GLU A 13 -6.78 8.52 -0.67
CA GLU A 13 -7.63 8.06 -1.77
C GLU A 13 -7.12 6.76 -2.38
N ALA A 14 -5.83 6.67 -2.70
CA ALA A 14 -5.24 5.47 -3.28
C ALA A 14 -5.26 4.29 -2.30
N PHE A 15 -5.18 4.55 -1.01
CA PHE A 15 -5.12 3.54 0.03
C PHE A 15 -6.49 3.08 0.53
N SER A 16 -7.33 4.02 1.03
CA SER A 16 -8.60 3.70 1.69
C SER A 16 -9.84 4.01 0.86
N GLY A 17 -9.77 4.97 -0.06
CA GLY A 17 -10.90 5.46 -0.84
C GLY A 17 -11.87 6.32 -0.03
N GLU A 18 -11.47 6.82 1.13
CA GLU A 18 -12.36 7.51 2.06
C GLU A 18 -12.64 8.99 1.69
N GLY A 19 -11.89 9.58 0.75
CA GLY A 19 -11.97 11.00 0.40
C GLY A 19 -13.05 11.35 -0.62
N ILE A 20 -13.26 10.54 -1.66
CA ILE A 20 -14.26 10.79 -2.72
C ILE A 20 -15.15 9.57 -2.89
N ARG A 21 -16.30 9.60 -2.24
CA ARG A 21 -17.22 8.47 -2.06
C ARG A 21 -17.79 7.84 -3.33
N GLU A 22 -17.72 8.46 -4.50
CA GLU A 22 -18.51 8.00 -5.65
C GLU A 22 -17.71 7.46 -6.83
N THR A 23 -16.39 7.75 -6.93
CA THR A 23 -15.64 7.39 -8.14
C THR A 23 -14.36 6.60 -7.92
N ASN A 24 -13.72 6.72 -6.77
CA ASN A 24 -12.41 6.12 -6.51
C ASN A 24 -12.38 4.96 -5.51
N GLU A 25 -13.48 4.66 -4.83
CA GLU A 25 -13.54 3.49 -3.94
C GLU A 25 -13.03 2.22 -4.64
N ALA A 26 -13.38 2.06 -5.92
CA ALA A 26 -12.96 0.95 -6.76
C ALA A 26 -11.45 0.81 -6.90
N GLN A 27 -10.73 1.90 -6.83
CA GLN A 27 -9.32 1.93 -7.15
C GLN A 27 -8.45 1.83 -5.90
N SER A 28 -9.04 2.01 -4.70
CA SER A 28 -8.29 1.96 -3.46
C SER A 28 -7.91 0.54 -3.05
N PHE A 29 -6.76 0.45 -2.41
CA PHE A 29 -6.21 -0.84 -2.01
C PHE A 29 -7.09 -1.53 -0.95
N LEU A 30 -7.51 -0.80 0.10
CA LEU A 30 -8.32 -1.39 1.18
C LEU A 30 -9.72 -1.80 0.72
N THR A 31 -10.35 -1.05 -0.18
CA THR A 31 -11.67 -1.43 -0.70
C THR A 31 -11.58 -2.74 -1.48
N ASN A 32 -10.53 -2.92 -2.28
CA ASN A 32 -10.32 -4.20 -2.97
C ASN A 32 -10.05 -5.35 -2.01
N LEU A 33 -9.34 -5.13 -0.89
CA LEU A 33 -9.18 -6.15 0.15
C LEU A 33 -10.49 -6.51 0.86
N ARG A 34 -11.38 -5.54 1.11
CA ARG A 34 -12.70 -5.80 1.74
C ARG A 34 -13.58 -6.74 0.90
N SER A 35 -13.39 -6.77 -0.40
CA SER A 35 -14.14 -7.66 -1.31
C SER A 35 -13.64 -9.12 -1.31
N VAL A 36 -12.54 -9.41 -0.62
CA VAL A 36 -11.88 -10.71 -0.61
C VAL A 36 -12.49 -11.63 0.44
N ASP A 37 -12.97 -12.80 0.04
CA ASP A 37 -13.30 -13.86 0.96
C ASP A 37 -12.02 -14.41 1.62
N THR A 38 -12.09 -14.70 2.93
CA THR A 38 -10.94 -15.18 3.69
C THR A 38 -10.36 -16.49 3.17
N SER A 39 -11.18 -17.33 2.51
CA SER A 39 -10.72 -18.57 1.85
C SER A 39 -9.78 -18.30 0.67
N PHE A 40 -9.84 -17.11 0.05
CA PHE A 40 -8.98 -16.71 -1.05
C PHE A 40 -7.67 -16.06 -0.59
N TRP A 41 -7.58 -15.68 0.67
CA TRP A 41 -6.43 -14.94 1.22
C TRP A 41 -5.08 -15.53 0.84
N ARG A 42 -4.97 -16.86 0.91
CA ARG A 42 -3.75 -17.63 0.65
C ARG A 42 -3.86 -18.57 -0.54
N ALA A 43 -4.97 -18.50 -1.26
CA ALA A 43 -5.17 -19.32 -2.45
C ALA A 43 -4.33 -18.77 -3.61
N LEU A 44 -3.72 -19.69 -4.37
CA LEU A 44 -3.06 -19.35 -5.64
C LEU A 44 -4.05 -19.57 -6.78
N PRO A 45 -4.28 -18.56 -7.64
CA PRO A 45 -5.05 -18.78 -8.85
C PRO A 45 -4.30 -19.72 -9.81
N ALA A 46 -5.01 -20.42 -10.66
CA ALA A 46 -4.42 -21.33 -11.63
C ALA A 46 -3.41 -20.58 -12.53
N GLY A 47 -2.16 -21.03 -12.53
CA GLY A 47 -1.06 -20.38 -13.25
C GLY A 47 -0.48 -19.14 -12.58
N GLY A 48 -1.04 -18.70 -11.45
CA GLY A 48 -0.54 -17.55 -10.67
C GLY A 48 0.62 -17.93 -9.77
N GLN A 49 1.39 -16.90 -9.38
CA GLN A 49 2.54 -17.06 -8.48
C GLN A 49 2.41 -16.24 -7.19
N ARG A 50 1.36 -15.42 -7.07
CA ARG A 50 1.13 -14.53 -5.92
C ARG A 50 -0.23 -14.79 -5.30
N THR A 51 -0.27 -14.79 -3.98
CA THR A 51 -1.49 -14.79 -3.19
C THR A 51 -1.88 -13.36 -2.81
N ILE A 52 -3.13 -13.13 -2.43
CA ILE A 52 -3.57 -11.83 -1.91
C ILE A 52 -2.79 -11.46 -0.64
N GLU A 53 -2.52 -12.44 0.23
CA GLU A 53 -1.63 -12.27 1.38
C GLU A 53 -0.27 -11.69 0.94
N SER A 54 0.39 -12.31 -0.04
CA SER A 54 1.72 -11.88 -0.48
C SER A 54 1.73 -10.49 -1.12
N ILE A 55 0.65 -10.13 -1.82
CA ILE A 55 0.48 -8.77 -2.38
C ILE A 55 0.31 -7.76 -1.24
N THR A 56 -0.54 -8.07 -0.26
CA THR A 56 -0.78 -7.18 0.90
C THR A 56 0.48 -6.93 1.71
N LEU A 57 1.25 -7.99 2.00
CA LEU A 57 2.52 -7.87 2.71
C LEU A 57 3.56 -7.07 1.90
N HIS A 58 3.55 -7.21 0.58
CA HIS A 58 4.40 -6.43 -0.30
C HIS A 58 4.04 -4.94 -0.25
N VAL A 59 2.76 -4.59 -0.32
CA VAL A 59 2.31 -3.19 -0.26
C VAL A 59 2.67 -2.55 1.07
N GLY A 60 2.39 -3.23 2.18
CA GLY A 60 2.77 -2.73 3.51
C GLY A 60 4.29 -2.63 3.68
N GLY A 61 5.03 -3.65 3.22
CA GLY A 61 6.49 -3.64 3.25
C GLY A 61 7.11 -2.52 2.41
N ALA A 62 6.53 -2.19 1.26
CA ALA A 62 6.94 -1.06 0.45
C ALA A 62 6.78 0.27 1.22
N LYS A 63 5.62 0.47 1.89
CA LYS A 63 5.41 1.66 2.72
C LYS A 63 6.46 1.81 3.81
N VAL A 64 6.73 0.74 4.57
CA VAL A 64 7.79 0.73 5.61
C VAL A 64 9.15 1.04 5.01
N MET A 65 9.49 0.45 3.86
CA MET A 65 10.77 0.67 3.20
C MET A 65 10.93 2.12 2.75
N TYR A 66 9.91 2.67 2.09
CA TYR A 66 9.95 4.05 1.62
C TYR A 66 9.98 5.05 2.77
N ASP A 67 9.24 4.76 3.84
CA ASP A 67 9.23 5.58 5.04
C ASP A 67 10.62 5.64 5.70
N ASP A 68 11.26 4.49 5.92
CA ASP A 68 12.61 4.42 6.49
C ASP A 68 13.64 5.16 5.62
N TYR A 69 13.61 4.96 4.31
CA TYR A 69 14.60 5.57 3.41
C TYR A 69 14.37 7.06 3.18
N ALA A 70 13.10 7.50 3.13
CA ALA A 70 12.78 8.91 2.88
C ALA A 70 12.81 9.76 4.16
N PHE A 71 12.43 9.21 5.30
CA PHE A 71 12.20 9.96 6.54
C PHE A 71 12.97 9.40 7.75
N GLY A 72 13.47 8.17 7.67
CA GLY A 72 14.17 7.49 8.75
C GLY A 72 15.67 7.32 8.50
N ALA A 73 16.22 6.20 9.00
CA ALA A 73 17.64 5.90 8.93
C ALA A 73 18.12 5.40 7.55
N GLY A 74 17.22 4.89 6.70
CA GLY A 74 17.54 4.35 5.39
C GLY A 74 18.38 3.08 5.44
N THR A 75 18.14 2.22 6.41
CA THR A 75 18.96 1.03 6.67
C THR A 75 18.20 -0.29 6.58
N LEU A 76 16.87 -0.26 6.53
CA LEU A 76 16.07 -1.48 6.50
C LEU A 76 16.33 -2.31 5.23
N GLN A 77 16.37 -3.62 5.44
CA GLN A 77 16.37 -4.59 4.35
C GLN A 77 14.98 -5.20 4.19
N TRP A 78 14.64 -5.63 2.98
CA TRP A 78 13.33 -6.22 2.71
C TRP A 78 12.99 -7.40 3.63
N THR A 79 13.97 -8.25 3.93
CA THR A 79 13.85 -9.37 4.86
C THR A 79 13.52 -8.95 6.29
N ASP A 80 13.92 -7.74 6.71
CA ASP A 80 13.62 -7.23 8.04
C ASP A 80 12.16 -6.85 8.20
N ILE A 81 11.50 -6.48 7.12
CA ILE A 81 10.15 -5.93 7.11
C ILE A 81 9.10 -7.03 7.04
N THR A 82 9.26 -7.96 6.10
CA THR A 82 8.22 -8.96 5.79
C THR A 82 8.24 -10.18 6.70
N VAL A 83 9.37 -10.43 7.37
CA VAL A 83 9.54 -11.63 8.22
C VAL A 83 9.27 -11.33 9.70
N ARG A 84 9.50 -10.10 10.16
CA ARG A 84 9.40 -9.78 11.60
C ARG A 84 8.01 -9.89 12.19
N PRO A 85 6.92 -9.35 11.57
CA PRO A 85 5.59 -9.49 12.14
C PRO A 85 5.11 -10.95 12.16
N TRP A 86 5.49 -11.73 11.14
CA TRP A 86 5.05 -13.10 10.95
C TRP A 86 6.21 -14.02 10.57
N PRO A 87 7.01 -14.51 11.56
CA PRO A 87 8.27 -15.22 11.30
C PRO A 87 8.13 -16.51 10.47
N ARG A 88 6.90 -17.02 10.32
CA ARG A 88 6.61 -18.20 9.50
C ARG A 88 6.04 -17.87 8.13
N GLY A 89 6.01 -16.59 7.74
CA GLY A 89 5.45 -16.14 6.49
C GLY A 89 3.92 -16.27 6.39
N PHE A 90 3.23 -16.36 7.53
CA PHE A 90 1.77 -16.47 7.58
C PHE A 90 1.18 -15.32 8.39
N ALA A 91 0.47 -14.44 7.70
CA ALA A 91 -0.28 -13.36 8.30
C ALA A 91 -1.78 -13.69 8.27
N PRO A 92 -2.47 -13.77 9.41
CA PRO A 92 -3.94 -13.74 9.41
C PRO A 92 -4.42 -12.47 8.68
N MET A 93 -5.50 -12.57 7.91
CA MET A 93 -5.95 -11.47 7.04
C MET A 93 -6.26 -10.18 7.81
N ASP A 94 -6.95 -10.31 8.94
CA ASP A 94 -7.29 -9.19 9.82
C ASP A 94 -6.06 -8.54 10.46
N GLU A 95 -5.10 -9.33 10.91
CA GLU A 95 -3.83 -8.83 11.44
C GLU A 95 -2.99 -8.13 10.35
N ALA A 96 -2.94 -8.70 9.14
CA ALA A 96 -2.23 -8.10 8.02
C ALA A 96 -2.84 -6.77 7.61
N ILE A 97 -4.17 -6.66 7.58
CA ILE A 97 -4.88 -5.41 7.29
C ILE A 97 -4.65 -4.38 8.41
N ALA A 98 -4.69 -4.79 9.67
CA ALA A 98 -4.41 -3.91 10.80
C ALA A 98 -2.96 -3.37 10.75
N TRP A 99 -1.98 -4.25 10.49
CA TRP A 99 -0.59 -3.84 10.28
C TRP A 99 -0.43 -2.89 9.11
N LEU A 100 -1.06 -3.19 7.98
CA LEU A 100 -1.03 -2.34 6.78
C LEU A 100 -1.56 -0.91 7.06
N LYS A 101 -2.66 -0.79 7.81
CA LYS A 101 -3.19 0.51 8.26
C LYS A 101 -2.21 1.25 9.16
N THR A 102 -1.56 0.52 10.07
CA THR A 102 -0.56 1.11 10.99
C THR A 102 0.63 1.69 10.22
N VAL A 103 1.19 0.94 9.27
CA VAL A 103 2.35 1.43 8.50
C VAL A 103 1.98 2.55 7.54
N HIS A 104 0.75 2.55 7.01
CA HIS A 104 0.26 3.67 6.22
C HIS A 104 0.08 4.93 7.06
N GLY A 105 -0.49 4.81 8.25
CA GLY A 105 -0.64 5.92 9.19
C GLY A 105 0.70 6.54 9.58
N ALA A 106 1.71 5.72 9.89
CA ALA A 106 3.05 6.21 10.22
C ALA A 106 3.68 7.01 9.08
N LEU A 107 3.57 6.50 7.84
CA LEU A 107 4.03 7.24 6.65
C LEU A 107 3.29 8.58 6.50
N LEU A 108 1.97 8.60 6.67
CA LEU A 108 1.18 9.82 6.58
C LEU A 108 1.56 10.86 7.64
N ASP A 109 1.89 10.42 8.86
CA ASP A 109 2.32 11.32 9.93
C ASP A 109 3.61 12.05 9.54
N HIS A 110 4.60 11.34 8.96
CA HIS A 110 5.79 11.98 8.41
C HIS A 110 5.49 12.95 7.25
N VAL A 111 4.51 12.61 6.39
CA VAL A 111 4.12 13.50 5.28
C VAL A 111 3.42 14.76 5.80
N ARG A 112 2.56 14.64 6.83
CA ARG A 112 1.87 15.78 7.44
C ARG A 112 2.79 16.76 8.15
N ASP A 113 3.95 16.28 8.62
CA ASP A 113 4.98 17.11 9.26
C ASP A 113 5.81 17.92 8.25
N LEU A 114 5.61 17.74 6.94
CA LEU A 114 6.29 18.50 5.90
C LEU A 114 5.61 19.87 5.67
N ASP A 115 6.40 20.82 5.22
CA ASP A 115 5.89 22.01 4.55
C ASP A 115 5.87 21.82 3.02
N ASP A 116 5.19 22.72 2.30
CA ASP A 116 5.08 22.63 0.83
C ASP A 116 6.44 22.71 0.10
N ALA A 117 7.43 23.38 0.68
CA ALA A 117 8.77 23.48 0.11
C ALA A 117 9.49 22.12 0.16
N ALA A 118 9.31 21.37 1.23
CA ALA A 118 9.90 20.05 1.44
C ALA A 118 9.47 19.02 0.38
N LEU A 119 8.34 19.24 -0.30
CA LEU A 119 7.92 18.38 -1.42
C LEU A 119 8.89 18.40 -2.61
N SER A 120 9.72 19.44 -2.72
CA SER A 120 10.76 19.55 -3.75
C SER A 120 12.13 19.05 -3.27
N GLU A 121 12.31 18.85 -1.97
CA GLU A 121 13.55 18.35 -1.39
C GLU A 121 13.86 16.94 -1.87
N PRO A 122 15.13 16.60 -2.16
CA PRO A 122 15.52 15.26 -2.52
C PRO A 122 15.50 14.33 -1.30
N ARG A 123 14.98 13.13 -1.47
CA ARG A 123 15.02 12.06 -0.48
C ARG A 123 15.52 10.77 -1.11
N LYS A 124 16.12 9.93 -0.27
CA LYS A 124 16.63 8.63 -0.73
C LYS A 124 15.47 7.66 -1.02
N ALA A 125 15.66 6.88 -2.05
CA ALA A 125 14.87 5.68 -2.31
C ALA A 125 15.68 4.43 -1.94
N ASN A 126 14.98 3.35 -1.64
CA ASN A 126 15.61 2.08 -1.21
C ASN A 126 16.54 1.44 -2.25
N TRP A 127 16.49 1.87 -3.50
CA TRP A 127 17.45 1.46 -4.56
C TRP A 127 18.64 2.42 -4.72
N GLY A 128 18.84 3.35 -3.78
CA GLY A 128 20.01 4.22 -3.72
C GLY A 128 19.90 5.52 -4.54
N ALA A 129 18.82 5.74 -5.28
CA ALA A 129 18.62 7.01 -6.00
C ALA A 129 17.99 8.08 -5.08
N GLU A 130 18.32 9.35 -5.34
CA GLU A 130 17.61 10.48 -4.75
C GLU A 130 16.56 11.00 -5.73
N ARG A 131 15.38 11.32 -5.20
CA ARG A 131 14.25 11.85 -5.95
C ARG A 131 13.55 12.93 -5.14
N PRO A 132 12.90 13.91 -5.78
CA PRO A 132 12.05 14.86 -5.06
C PRO A 132 11.00 14.11 -4.22
N THR A 133 10.73 14.61 -3.02
CA THR A 133 9.74 14.01 -2.09
C THR A 133 8.41 13.74 -2.79
N ARG A 134 7.87 14.74 -3.53
CA ARG A 134 6.61 14.59 -4.28
C ARG A 134 6.63 13.42 -5.27
N TRP A 135 7.79 13.12 -5.87
CA TRP A 135 7.91 12.00 -6.80
C TRP A 135 7.81 10.66 -6.07
N LEU A 136 8.48 10.51 -4.93
CA LEU A 136 8.39 9.30 -4.12
C LEU A 136 6.97 9.06 -3.62
N LEU A 137 6.28 10.12 -3.17
CA LEU A 137 4.90 10.04 -2.70
C LEU A 137 3.93 9.69 -3.84
N SER A 138 4.10 10.29 -5.03
CA SER A 138 3.34 9.92 -6.23
C SER A 138 3.53 8.46 -6.61
N MET A 139 4.76 7.94 -6.48
CA MET A 139 5.03 6.53 -6.77
C MET A 139 4.32 5.59 -5.77
N LEU A 140 4.22 5.97 -4.50
CA LEU A 140 3.44 5.20 -3.50
C LEU A 140 1.95 5.16 -3.82
N MET A 141 1.37 6.27 -4.29
CA MET A 141 -0.04 6.29 -4.75
C MET A 141 -0.26 5.33 -5.92
N GLN A 142 0.62 5.40 -6.92
CA GLN A 142 0.57 4.51 -8.09
C GLN A 142 0.75 3.04 -7.70
N HIS A 143 1.61 2.77 -6.73
CA HIS A 143 1.87 1.43 -6.20
C HIS A 143 0.62 0.85 -5.52
N ASP A 144 -0.07 1.63 -4.69
CA ASP A 144 -1.33 1.21 -4.06
C ASP A 144 -2.40 0.89 -5.12
N THR A 145 -2.60 1.78 -6.08
CA THR A 145 -3.59 1.60 -7.15
C THR A 145 -3.24 0.39 -8.04
N TYR A 146 -1.96 0.21 -8.39
CA TYR A 146 -1.51 -0.93 -9.18
C TYR A 146 -1.82 -2.26 -8.48
N HIS A 147 -1.50 -2.35 -7.19
CA HIS A 147 -1.74 -3.56 -6.41
C HIS A 147 -3.21 -3.74 -6.02
N ALA A 148 -4.01 -2.68 -5.95
CA ALA A 148 -5.46 -2.79 -5.83
C ALA A 148 -6.05 -3.56 -7.03
N GLY A 149 -5.62 -3.20 -8.25
CA GLY A 149 -5.98 -3.94 -9.47
C GLY A 149 -5.47 -5.38 -9.47
N GLU A 150 -4.26 -5.64 -8.95
CA GLU A 150 -3.72 -7.00 -8.83
C GLU A 150 -4.53 -7.85 -7.85
N VAL A 151 -4.92 -7.31 -6.68
CA VAL A 151 -5.80 -7.99 -5.71
C VAL A 151 -7.13 -8.35 -6.36
N ASN A 152 -7.76 -7.39 -7.04
CA ASN A 152 -9.03 -7.62 -7.73
C ASN A 152 -8.89 -8.69 -8.82
N HIS A 153 -7.81 -8.66 -9.59
CA HIS A 153 -7.56 -9.67 -10.62
C HIS A 153 -7.38 -11.07 -10.02
N VAL A 154 -6.56 -11.22 -8.97
CA VAL A 154 -6.38 -12.50 -8.28
C VAL A 154 -7.71 -13.00 -7.71
N ARG A 155 -8.48 -12.11 -7.07
CA ARG A 155 -9.81 -12.44 -6.56
C ARG A 155 -10.73 -12.96 -7.66
N SER A 156 -10.80 -12.25 -8.79
CA SER A 156 -11.70 -12.63 -9.90
C SER A 156 -11.34 -14.00 -10.50
N LEU A 157 -10.05 -14.34 -10.56
CA LEU A 157 -9.60 -15.66 -11.02
C LEU A 157 -9.99 -16.78 -10.05
N LEU A 158 -9.97 -16.51 -8.75
CA LEU A 158 -10.32 -17.49 -7.71
C LEU A 158 -11.84 -17.66 -7.59
N ASP A 159 -12.57 -16.57 -7.59
CA ASP A 159 -14.05 -16.54 -7.48
C ASP A 159 -14.75 -16.86 -8.80
N ARG A 160 -14.02 -16.80 -9.93
CA ARG A 160 -14.55 -16.90 -11.31
C ARG A 160 -15.62 -15.86 -11.60
N ASP A 161 -15.50 -14.70 -10.99
CA ASP A 161 -16.42 -13.60 -11.04
C ASP A 161 -15.62 -12.29 -11.06
N ASP A 162 -15.81 -11.48 -12.10
CA ASP A 162 -15.18 -10.16 -12.24
C ASP A 162 -16.06 -9.01 -11.73
N PHE A 163 -17.19 -9.33 -11.11
CA PHE A 163 -18.01 -8.31 -10.48
C PHE A 163 -17.28 -7.58 -9.37
N TRP A 164 -17.26 -6.27 -9.48
CA TRP A 164 -16.83 -5.41 -8.41
C TRP A 164 -17.84 -5.51 -7.27
N ARG A 165 -17.40 -6.05 -6.15
CA ARG A 165 -18.23 -6.14 -4.96
C ARG A 165 -18.01 -4.91 -4.10
N TRP A 166 -18.78 -3.90 -4.41
CA TRP A 166 -18.92 -2.74 -3.53
C TRP A 166 -19.80 -3.17 -2.36
N GLY A 167 -19.21 -3.30 -1.18
CA GLY A 167 -19.92 -3.68 0.03
C GLY A 167 -20.76 -2.56 0.60
#